data_571484d3826f8b49ab700cd89ce49ee2
#
_entry.id   571484d3826f8b49ab700cd89ce49ee2
#
_cell.length_a   1.000
_cell.length_b   1.000
_cell.length_c   1.000
_cell.angle_alpha   90.00
_cell.angle_beta   90.00
_cell.angle_gamma   90.00
#
_symmetry.space_group_name_H-M   'P 1'
#
loop_
_entity.id
_entity.type
_entity.pdbx_description
1 polymer ?
#
loop_
_entity_poly.entity_id
_entity_poly.type
_entity_poly.pdbx_seq_one_letter_code
_entity_poly.pdbx_strand_id
1 'polypeptide(L)'
;MSQAPLVQATALRSRYGGRASTEVLRGVDLTLAPGEVLGLVGPNGSGKSSLLKCLAGLRPLSGGRLLLEGRPLAGCTRQEMARAIAYVPQHTGPSMSLRVIDMVLLGRLPHRGRGTAPQDQAIALAAIERLALQPLALRHFSDLSGGERQRVLMARALAQQGRLLLLDEPTSDLDLRHQLATLQTVHELSRQRGVGAVIAIHDLALAARFCDRLLLLRAGAVLAAGTPQQVLTPDNVEALFGVSARIGNDGGLPYVIPISADSAESLTA
;
A
#
# COMPACT_ATOMS: atom_id res chain seq x y z
N MET A 1 7.29 -26.88 1.51
CA MET A 1 7.34 -26.50 0.08
C MET A 1 7.15 -24.99 0.02
N SER A 2 8.13 -24.25 -0.49
CA SER A 2 8.02 -22.77 -0.60
C SER A 2 6.93 -22.45 -1.62
N GLN A 3 5.88 -21.76 -1.20
CA GLN A 3 4.83 -21.30 -2.11
C GLN A 3 5.43 -20.30 -3.11
N ALA A 4 5.02 -20.38 -4.38
CA ALA A 4 5.45 -19.42 -5.40
C ALA A 4 5.04 -17.98 -4.96
N PRO A 5 5.89 -16.97 -5.16
CA PRO A 5 5.58 -15.61 -4.77
C PRO A 5 4.39 -15.06 -5.57
N LEU A 6 3.51 -14.30 -4.89
CA LEU A 6 2.43 -13.56 -5.53
C LEU A 6 2.98 -12.45 -6.43
N VAL A 7 3.96 -11.71 -5.91
CA VAL A 7 4.67 -10.66 -6.65
C VAL A 7 6.16 -10.95 -6.61
N GLN A 8 6.82 -10.84 -7.76
CA GLN A 8 8.27 -10.86 -7.86
C GLN A 8 8.71 -9.68 -8.74
N ALA A 9 9.49 -8.80 -8.14
CA ALA A 9 10.08 -7.65 -8.79
C ALA A 9 11.59 -7.78 -8.74
N THR A 10 12.25 -7.61 -9.89
CA THR A 10 13.71 -7.73 -10.02
C THR A 10 14.25 -6.49 -10.71
N ALA A 11 15.16 -5.79 -10.05
CA ALA A 11 15.88 -4.61 -10.52
C ALA A 11 14.94 -3.53 -11.11
N LEU A 12 13.77 -3.28 -10.46
CA LEU A 12 12.79 -2.32 -10.96
C LEU A 12 13.37 -0.93 -11.06
N ARG A 13 13.25 -0.34 -12.24
CA ARG A 13 13.62 1.05 -12.51
C ARG A 13 12.43 1.81 -13.06
N SER A 14 12.29 3.05 -12.66
CA SER A 14 11.26 3.95 -13.19
C SER A 14 11.76 5.37 -13.22
N ARG A 15 11.36 6.15 -14.23
CA ARG A 15 11.75 7.54 -14.42
C ARG A 15 10.54 8.45 -14.43
N TYR A 16 10.72 9.68 -13.97
CA TYR A 16 9.70 10.73 -13.99
C TYR A 16 10.10 11.82 -15.00
N GLY A 17 9.14 12.25 -15.83
CA GLY A 17 9.34 13.36 -16.76
C GLY A 17 9.79 12.93 -18.16
N GLY A 18 9.73 13.91 -19.10
CA GLY A 18 10.12 13.74 -20.50
C GLY A 18 11.64 13.77 -20.71
N ARG A 19 12.14 14.78 -21.50
CA ARG A 19 13.57 14.88 -21.87
C ARG A 19 14.57 15.02 -20.71
N ALA A 20 14.17 15.58 -19.55
CA ALA A 20 14.97 15.64 -18.32
C ALA A 20 14.43 14.63 -17.30
N SER A 21 14.51 13.33 -17.62
CA SER A 21 13.89 12.30 -16.78
C SER A 21 14.71 12.02 -15.52
N THR A 22 14.12 12.25 -14.36
CA THR A 22 14.70 11.86 -13.05
C THR A 22 14.39 10.42 -12.76
N GLU A 23 15.41 9.61 -12.43
CA GLU A 23 15.23 8.24 -12.00
C GLU A 23 14.67 8.21 -10.57
N VAL A 24 13.48 7.63 -10.40
CA VAL A 24 12.76 7.58 -9.11
C VAL A 24 12.88 6.22 -8.44
N LEU A 25 13.03 5.14 -9.24
CA LEU A 25 13.35 3.80 -8.74
C LEU A 25 14.66 3.34 -9.39
N ARG A 26 15.58 2.87 -8.54
CA ARG A 26 16.98 2.59 -8.91
C ARG A 26 17.35 1.13 -8.68
N GLY A 27 16.62 0.20 -9.32
CA GLY A 27 16.92 -1.22 -9.21
C GLY A 27 16.31 -1.84 -7.92
N VAL A 28 15.02 -1.66 -7.70
CA VAL A 28 14.33 -2.21 -6.54
C VAL A 28 14.02 -3.68 -6.74
N ASP A 29 14.46 -4.51 -5.80
CA ASP A 29 14.11 -5.92 -5.70
C ASP A 29 13.11 -6.12 -4.57
N LEU A 30 12.03 -6.88 -4.83
CA LEU A 30 11.09 -7.30 -3.80
C LEU A 30 10.38 -8.61 -4.19
N THR A 31 10.01 -9.36 -3.19
CA THR A 31 9.10 -10.49 -3.30
C THR A 31 7.98 -10.35 -2.30
N LEU A 32 6.78 -10.80 -2.65
CA LEU A 32 5.63 -10.85 -1.76
C LEU A 32 4.98 -12.22 -1.89
N ALA A 33 4.79 -12.91 -0.78
CA ALA A 33 4.07 -14.17 -0.74
C ALA A 33 2.54 -13.95 -0.70
N PRO A 34 1.72 -14.93 -1.11
CA PRO A 34 0.29 -14.90 -0.82
C PRO A 34 0.05 -14.79 0.70
N GLY A 35 -0.85 -13.89 1.11
CA GLY A 35 -1.17 -13.68 2.53
C GLY A 35 -0.13 -12.91 3.33
N GLU A 36 0.91 -12.38 2.70
CA GLU A 36 1.93 -11.55 3.33
C GLU A 36 1.54 -10.07 3.27
N VAL A 37 1.87 -9.34 4.33
CA VAL A 37 1.78 -7.87 4.41
C VAL A 37 3.19 -7.29 4.43
N LEU A 38 3.56 -6.57 3.36
CA LEU A 38 4.84 -5.88 3.20
C LEU A 38 4.67 -4.38 3.44
N GLY A 39 5.35 -3.83 4.44
CA GLY A 39 5.40 -2.39 4.69
C GLY A 39 6.51 -1.72 3.87
N LEU A 40 6.18 -0.66 3.14
CA LEU A 40 7.15 0.24 2.52
C LEU A 40 7.38 1.43 3.44
N VAL A 41 8.58 1.56 3.95
CA VAL A 41 8.97 2.61 4.89
C VAL A 41 10.03 3.51 4.26
N GLY A 42 9.95 4.80 4.49
CA GLY A 42 10.93 5.77 4.02
C GLY A 42 10.40 7.20 4.05
N PRO A 43 11.28 8.20 3.94
CA PRO A 43 10.90 9.60 3.93
C PRO A 43 10.05 9.98 2.71
N ASN A 44 9.51 11.19 2.72
CA ASN A 44 8.82 11.73 1.55
C ASN A 44 9.80 11.83 0.36
N GLY A 45 9.32 11.47 -0.83
CA GLY A 45 10.18 11.45 -2.02
C GLY A 45 11.08 10.21 -2.15
N SER A 46 11.08 9.26 -1.21
CA SER A 46 11.91 8.04 -1.30
C SER A 46 11.51 7.07 -2.43
N GLY A 47 10.31 7.24 -3.04
CA GLY A 47 9.85 6.43 -4.15
C GLY A 47 8.71 5.45 -3.81
N LYS A 48 8.16 5.43 -2.58
CA LYS A 48 7.09 4.51 -2.13
C LYS A 48 5.87 4.50 -3.07
N SER A 49 5.26 5.67 -3.28
CA SER A 49 4.10 5.80 -4.18
C SER A 49 4.43 5.46 -5.64
N SER A 50 5.68 5.74 -6.08
CA SER A 50 6.13 5.36 -7.41
C SER A 50 6.26 3.85 -7.55
N LEU A 51 6.78 3.17 -6.53
CA LEU A 51 6.86 1.72 -6.49
C LEU A 51 5.46 1.09 -6.51
N LEU A 52 4.54 1.56 -5.65
CA LEU A 52 3.15 1.10 -5.65
C LEU A 52 2.48 1.29 -7.01
N LYS A 53 2.66 2.45 -7.67
CA LYS A 53 2.12 2.69 -9.02
C LYS A 53 2.75 1.80 -10.09
N CYS A 54 4.04 1.46 -9.97
CA CYS A 54 4.68 0.48 -10.86
C CYS A 54 4.09 -0.92 -10.65
N LEU A 55 3.93 -1.36 -9.39
CA LEU A 55 3.31 -2.64 -9.03
C LEU A 55 1.85 -2.72 -9.51
N ALA A 56 1.12 -1.60 -9.51
CA ALA A 56 -0.24 -1.50 -10.02
C ALA A 56 -0.33 -1.47 -11.56
N GLY A 57 0.80 -1.40 -12.27
CA GLY A 57 0.80 -1.17 -13.73
C GLY A 57 0.33 0.22 -14.16
N LEU A 58 0.21 1.17 -13.22
CA LEU A 58 -0.21 2.55 -13.45
C LEU A 58 0.95 3.45 -13.89
N ARG A 59 2.19 2.96 -13.71
CA ARG A 59 3.41 3.65 -14.11
C ARG A 59 4.31 2.71 -14.88
N PRO A 60 4.85 3.12 -16.04
CA PRO A 60 5.74 2.29 -16.83
C PRO A 60 7.08 2.08 -16.10
N LEU A 61 7.63 0.90 -16.28
CA LEU A 61 9.01 0.58 -15.90
C LEU A 61 9.96 1.06 -17.00
N SER A 62 11.10 1.64 -16.61
CA SER A 62 12.21 1.94 -17.51
C SER A 62 13.26 0.82 -17.55
N GLY A 63 13.13 -0.18 -16.67
CA GLY A 63 14.00 -1.35 -16.58
C GLY A 63 13.53 -2.32 -15.49
N GLY A 64 14.12 -3.50 -15.49
CA GLY A 64 13.76 -4.57 -14.57
C GLY A 64 12.61 -5.43 -15.05
N ARG A 65 12.17 -6.34 -14.18
CA ARG A 65 11.09 -7.29 -14.46
C ARG A 65 10.11 -7.33 -13.29
N LEU A 66 8.81 -7.35 -13.61
CA LEU A 66 7.73 -7.49 -12.64
C LEU A 66 6.83 -8.65 -13.05
N LEU A 67 6.71 -9.63 -12.16
CA LEU A 67 5.84 -10.79 -12.32
C LEU A 67 4.73 -10.73 -11.26
N LEU A 68 3.52 -11.06 -11.69
CA LEU A 68 2.37 -11.34 -10.83
C LEU A 68 1.98 -12.80 -11.02
N GLU A 69 2.04 -13.60 -9.95
CA GLU A 69 1.80 -15.06 -10.01
C GLU A 69 2.64 -15.76 -11.10
N GLY A 70 3.91 -15.38 -11.23
CA GLY A 70 4.83 -15.93 -12.23
C GLY A 70 4.63 -15.41 -13.65
N ARG A 71 3.62 -14.58 -13.94
CA ARG A 71 3.36 -14.00 -15.27
C ARG A 71 3.88 -12.57 -15.35
N PRO A 72 4.57 -12.19 -16.44
CA PRO A 72 5.00 -10.81 -16.65
C PRO A 72 3.79 -9.85 -16.66
N LEU A 73 3.82 -8.80 -15.83
CA LEU A 73 2.74 -7.82 -15.76
C LEU A 73 2.57 -7.07 -17.09
N ALA A 74 3.65 -6.85 -17.84
CA ALA A 74 3.62 -6.20 -19.15
C ALA A 74 2.79 -6.95 -20.20
N GLY A 75 2.54 -8.26 -20.02
CA GLY A 75 1.70 -9.08 -20.89
C GLY A 75 0.23 -9.15 -20.46
N CYS A 76 -0.13 -8.54 -19.32
CA CYS A 76 -1.50 -8.55 -18.81
C CYS A 76 -2.32 -7.43 -19.42
N THR A 77 -3.57 -7.72 -19.75
CA THR A 77 -4.55 -6.68 -20.14
C THR A 77 -4.91 -5.81 -18.94
N ARG A 78 -5.39 -4.58 -19.20
CA ARG A 78 -5.87 -3.70 -18.13
C ARG A 78 -6.97 -4.34 -17.28
N GLN A 79 -7.84 -5.14 -17.88
CA GLN A 79 -8.91 -5.82 -17.18
C GLN A 79 -8.39 -6.93 -16.27
N GLU A 80 -7.40 -7.72 -16.73
CA GLU A 80 -6.75 -8.74 -15.90
C GLU A 80 -6.03 -8.10 -14.71
N MET A 81 -5.27 -7.02 -14.93
CA MET A 81 -4.64 -6.26 -13.85
C MET A 81 -5.68 -5.72 -12.86
N ALA A 82 -6.77 -5.11 -13.36
CA ALA A 82 -7.82 -4.55 -12.52
C ALA A 82 -8.61 -5.62 -11.73
N ARG A 83 -8.61 -6.88 -12.16
CA ARG A 83 -9.18 -7.99 -11.38
C ARG A 83 -8.22 -8.53 -10.32
N ALA A 84 -6.93 -8.45 -10.58
CA ALA A 84 -5.92 -9.01 -9.69
C ALA A 84 -5.40 -8.01 -8.65
N ILE A 85 -5.35 -6.72 -9.00
CA ILE A 85 -4.68 -5.67 -8.21
C ILE A 85 -5.68 -4.59 -7.83
N ALA A 86 -5.88 -4.39 -6.53
CA ALA A 86 -6.62 -3.25 -5.99
C ALA A 86 -5.63 -2.19 -5.49
N TYR A 87 -5.79 -0.94 -5.93
CA TYR A 87 -4.94 0.17 -5.54
C TYR A 87 -5.74 1.27 -4.85
N VAL A 88 -5.27 1.66 -3.66
CA VAL A 88 -5.80 2.79 -2.89
C VAL A 88 -4.75 3.90 -2.91
N PRO A 89 -5.02 5.03 -3.58
CA PRO A 89 -4.11 6.17 -3.62
C PRO A 89 -4.15 6.97 -2.32
N GLN A 90 -3.08 7.71 -2.03
CA GLN A 90 -2.99 8.63 -0.89
C GLN A 90 -4.03 9.75 -0.96
N HIS A 91 -4.21 10.35 -2.13
CA HIS A 91 -5.18 11.41 -2.34
C HIS A 91 -6.21 11.02 -3.38
N THR A 92 -7.46 11.34 -3.10
CA THR A 92 -8.53 11.29 -4.09
C THR A 92 -8.42 12.49 -5.02
N GLY A 93 -8.52 12.24 -6.30
CA GLY A 93 -8.74 13.31 -7.31
C GLY A 93 -10.02 14.10 -7.03
N PRO A 94 -10.44 14.97 -7.97
CA PRO A 94 -11.59 15.86 -7.79
C PRO A 94 -12.82 15.07 -7.34
N SER A 95 -13.56 15.67 -6.43
CA SER A 95 -14.70 15.10 -5.73
C SER A 95 -15.77 14.66 -6.74
N MET A 96 -16.00 13.35 -6.81
CA MET A 96 -17.11 12.81 -7.60
C MET A 96 -18.42 12.97 -6.82
N SER A 97 -19.47 13.48 -7.46
CA SER A 97 -20.81 13.58 -6.88
C SER A 97 -21.56 12.23 -6.93
N LEU A 98 -20.89 11.18 -6.40
CA LEU A 98 -21.45 9.84 -6.25
C LEU A 98 -21.79 9.56 -4.79
N ARG A 99 -22.81 8.75 -4.55
CA ARG A 99 -23.05 8.23 -3.20
C ARG A 99 -21.97 7.23 -2.81
N VAL A 100 -21.76 7.05 -1.50
CA VAL A 100 -20.78 6.10 -0.97
C VAL A 100 -20.99 4.69 -1.55
N ILE A 101 -22.23 4.20 -1.58
CA ILE A 101 -22.54 2.87 -2.14
C ILE A 101 -22.13 2.77 -3.62
N ASP A 102 -22.40 3.80 -4.40
CA ASP A 102 -22.05 3.83 -5.83
C ASP A 102 -20.51 3.86 -6.01
N MET A 103 -19.82 4.64 -5.17
CA MET A 103 -18.35 4.69 -5.15
C MET A 103 -17.75 3.31 -4.85
N VAL A 104 -18.30 2.57 -3.89
CA VAL A 104 -17.85 1.22 -3.54
C VAL A 104 -18.16 0.23 -4.67
N LEU A 105 -19.34 0.35 -5.31
CA LEU A 105 -19.72 -0.46 -6.47
C LEU A 105 -18.79 -0.27 -7.69
N LEU A 106 -18.09 0.87 -7.82
CA LEU A 106 -17.06 1.04 -8.85
C LEU A 106 -15.94 -0.02 -8.71
N GLY A 107 -15.70 -0.55 -7.52
CA GLY A 107 -14.76 -1.66 -7.29
C GLY A 107 -15.15 -2.93 -8.05
N ARG A 108 -16.44 -3.09 -8.42
CA ARG A 108 -16.94 -4.25 -9.16
C ARG A 108 -16.83 -4.12 -10.69
N LEU A 109 -16.47 -2.93 -11.19
CA LEU A 109 -16.35 -2.69 -12.65
C LEU A 109 -15.49 -3.73 -13.39
N PRO A 110 -14.33 -4.16 -12.87
CA PRO A 110 -13.51 -5.17 -13.55
C PRO A 110 -14.21 -6.53 -13.73
N HIS A 111 -15.24 -6.81 -12.92
CA HIS A 111 -15.97 -8.08 -12.90
C HIS A 111 -17.29 -8.02 -13.69
N ARG A 112 -17.67 -6.88 -14.27
CA ARG A 112 -18.88 -6.76 -15.09
C ARG A 112 -18.92 -7.85 -16.17
N GLY A 113 -20.11 -8.48 -16.34
CA GLY A 113 -20.31 -9.60 -17.26
C GLY A 113 -19.95 -10.98 -16.69
N ARG A 114 -19.41 -11.06 -15.45
CA ARG A 114 -19.13 -12.33 -14.74
C ARG A 114 -20.00 -12.57 -13.52
N GLY A 115 -20.58 -11.50 -12.94
CA GLY A 115 -21.46 -11.56 -11.78
C GLY A 115 -22.86 -11.04 -12.11
N THR A 116 -23.81 -11.33 -11.23
CA THR A 116 -25.14 -10.72 -11.27
C THR A 116 -25.11 -9.39 -10.52
N ALA A 117 -25.94 -8.43 -10.91
CA ALA A 117 -26.05 -7.16 -10.22
C ALA A 117 -26.34 -7.33 -8.69
N PRO A 118 -27.21 -8.27 -8.24
CA PRO A 118 -27.40 -8.55 -6.83
C PRO A 118 -26.15 -9.04 -6.10
N GLN A 119 -25.34 -9.87 -6.74
CA GLN A 119 -24.08 -10.36 -6.15
C GLN A 119 -23.06 -9.22 -5.97
N ASP A 120 -22.88 -8.35 -6.95
CA ASP A 120 -21.99 -7.20 -6.86
C ASP A 120 -22.47 -6.23 -5.77
N GLN A 121 -23.77 -6.04 -5.63
CA GLN A 121 -24.36 -5.23 -4.57
C GLN A 121 -24.11 -5.83 -3.18
N ALA A 122 -24.28 -7.14 -3.01
CA ALA A 122 -23.99 -7.83 -1.74
C ALA A 122 -22.51 -7.69 -1.34
N ILE A 123 -21.57 -7.81 -2.30
CA ILE A 123 -20.15 -7.63 -2.06
C ILE A 123 -19.84 -6.18 -1.63
N ALA A 124 -20.44 -5.19 -2.29
CA ALA A 124 -20.27 -3.79 -1.94
C ALA A 124 -20.81 -3.47 -0.54
N LEU A 125 -22.00 -3.99 -0.18
CA LEU A 125 -22.58 -3.82 1.15
C LEU A 125 -21.72 -4.47 2.24
N ALA A 126 -21.20 -5.67 2.01
CA ALA A 126 -20.28 -6.33 2.94
C ALA A 126 -18.98 -5.53 3.15
N ALA A 127 -18.45 -4.88 2.10
CA ALA A 127 -17.29 -4.02 2.22
C ALA A 127 -17.60 -2.73 3.01
N ILE A 128 -18.80 -2.14 2.82
CA ILE A 128 -19.29 -0.99 3.58
C ILE A 128 -19.42 -1.34 5.07
N GLU A 129 -20.01 -2.50 5.37
CA GLU A 129 -20.19 -2.98 6.74
C GLU A 129 -18.84 -3.19 7.44
N ARG A 130 -17.90 -3.86 6.77
CA ARG A 130 -16.56 -4.14 7.32
C ARG A 130 -15.80 -2.89 7.74
N LEU A 131 -16.06 -1.74 7.11
CA LEU A 131 -15.42 -0.46 7.42
C LEU A 131 -16.33 0.51 8.18
N ALA A 132 -17.44 0.03 8.76
CA ALA A 132 -18.40 0.81 9.52
C ALA A 132 -18.89 2.07 8.77
N LEU A 133 -19.24 1.90 7.49
CA LEU A 133 -19.70 2.97 6.59
C LEU A 133 -21.21 2.95 6.36
N GLN A 134 -21.97 2.06 7.01
CA GLN A 134 -23.43 1.92 6.80
C GLN A 134 -24.18 3.26 7.00
N PRO A 135 -23.90 4.08 8.05
CA PRO A 135 -24.58 5.35 8.23
C PRO A 135 -24.32 6.38 7.12
N LEU A 136 -23.25 6.14 6.35
CA LEU A 136 -22.79 7.04 5.29
C LEU A 136 -23.15 6.55 3.89
N ALA A 137 -23.72 5.35 3.75
CA ALA A 137 -23.89 4.65 2.47
C ALA A 137 -24.63 5.49 1.39
N LEU A 138 -25.60 6.29 1.81
CA LEU A 138 -26.40 7.15 0.91
C LEU A 138 -25.90 8.60 0.82
N ARG A 139 -24.91 9.01 1.62
CA ARG A 139 -24.28 10.33 1.53
C ARG A 139 -23.45 10.48 0.27
N HIS A 140 -23.31 11.70 -0.22
CA HIS A 140 -22.39 11.99 -1.30
C HIS A 140 -20.94 11.91 -0.81
N PHE A 141 -20.08 11.31 -1.62
CA PHE A 141 -18.65 11.20 -1.34
C PHE A 141 -17.96 12.56 -1.14
N SER A 142 -18.45 13.61 -1.85
CA SER A 142 -18.01 14.99 -1.69
C SER A 142 -18.20 15.54 -0.28
N ASP A 143 -19.22 15.09 0.45
CA ASP A 143 -19.65 15.65 1.73
C ASP A 143 -18.96 14.97 2.91
N LEU A 144 -18.07 14.01 2.64
CA LEU A 144 -17.34 13.25 3.63
C LEU A 144 -16.08 13.98 4.10
N SER A 145 -15.70 13.76 5.35
CA SER A 145 -14.37 14.11 5.86
C SER A 145 -13.25 13.34 5.15
N GLY A 146 -11.99 13.78 5.28
CA GLY A 146 -10.83 13.08 4.70
C GLY A 146 -10.76 11.62 5.13
N GLY A 147 -10.88 11.36 6.42
CA GLY A 147 -10.86 10.00 6.96
C GLY A 147 -12.04 9.13 6.52
N GLU A 148 -13.25 9.70 6.38
CA GLU A 148 -14.38 8.97 5.83
C GLU A 148 -14.17 8.62 4.36
N ARG A 149 -13.65 9.56 3.56
CA ARG A 149 -13.28 9.31 2.15
C ARG A 149 -12.26 8.18 2.03
N GLN A 150 -11.23 8.19 2.88
CA GLN A 150 -10.20 7.15 2.88
C GLN A 150 -10.79 5.77 3.16
N ARG A 151 -11.71 5.66 4.15
CA ARG A 151 -12.42 4.41 4.43
C ARG A 151 -13.31 3.96 3.25
N VAL A 152 -13.96 4.88 2.55
CA VAL A 152 -14.74 4.55 1.33
C VAL A 152 -13.86 4.03 0.20
N LEU A 153 -12.67 4.62 0.00
CA LEU A 153 -11.71 4.10 -0.99
C LEU A 153 -11.22 2.70 -0.62
N MET A 154 -11.01 2.47 0.67
CA MET A 154 -10.67 1.15 1.16
C MET A 154 -11.81 0.15 0.90
N ALA A 155 -13.08 0.52 1.20
CA ALA A 155 -14.25 -0.33 0.89
C ALA A 155 -14.33 -0.65 -0.62
N ARG A 156 -14.08 0.31 -1.49
CA ARG A 156 -14.01 0.10 -2.94
C ARG A 156 -12.93 -0.92 -3.31
N ALA A 157 -11.74 -0.82 -2.72
CA ALA A 157 -10.65 -1.76 -2.96
C ALA A 157 -10.99 -3.18 -2.45
N LEU A 158 -11.66 -3.28 -1.28
CA LEU A 158 -12.14 -4.55 -0.76
C LEU A 158 -13.23 -5.17 -1.66
N ALA A 159 -14.15 -4.35 -2.17
CA ALA A 159 -15.19 -4.81 -3.08
C ALA A 159 -14.61 -5.32 -4.41
N GLN A 160 -13.45 -4.85 -4.83
CA GLN A 160 -12.76 -5.32 -6.03
C GLN A 160 -12.28 -6.78 -5.91
N GLN A 161 -12.05 -7.30 -4.69
CA GLN A 161 -11.64 -8.68 -4.43
C GLN A 161 -10.37 -9.09 -5.19
N GLY A 162 -9.41 -8.19 -5.33
CA GLY A 162 -8.10 -8.48 -5.92
C GLY A 162 -7.27 -9.40 -5.02
N ARG A 163 -6.27 -10.07 -5.61
CA ARG A 163 -5.30 -10.90 -4.87
C ARG A 163 -4.16 -10.08 -4.29
N LEU A 164 -3.91 -8.91 -4.85
CA LEU A 164 -2.90 -7.96 -4.41
C LEU A 164 -3.57 -6.65 -4.03
N LEU A 165 -3.33 -6.18 -2.81
CA LEU A 165 -3.80 -4.92 -2.29
C LEU A 165 -2.61 -3.96 -2.15
N LEU A 166 -2.65 -2.84 -2.84
CA LEU A 166 -1.61 -1.80 -2.82
C LEU A 166 -2.18 -0.55 -2.16
N LEU A 167 -1.61 -0.13 -1.05
CA LEU A 167 -2.11 0.95 -0.22
C LEU A 167 -1.07 2.05 -0.07
N ASP A 168 -1.39 3.23 -0.58
CA ASP A 168 -0.52 4.40 -0.54
C ASP A 168 -0.96 5.30 0.62
N GLU A 169 -0.30 5.16 1.78
CA GLU A 169 -0.56 5.89 3.02
C GLU A 169 -2.04 5.83 3.47
N PRO A 170 -2.61 4.61 3.64
CA PRO A 170 -4.04 4.45 3.87
C PRO A 170 -4.52 4.99 5.22
N THR A 171 -3.62 5.43 6.08
CA THR A 171 -3.90 5.86 7.46
C THR A 171 -3.57 7.33 7.73
N SER A 172 -3.06 8.09 6.75
CA SER A 172 -2.57 9.48 6.95
C SER A 172 -3.64 10.45 7.48
N ASP A 173 -4.88 10.30 7.03
CA ASP A 173 -5.99 11.20 7.39
C ASP A 173 -6.93 10.61 8.47
N LEU A 174 -6.52 9.51 9.13
CA LEU A 174 -7.33 8.79 10.11
C LEU A 174 -6.87 9.07 11.54
N ASP A 175 -7.83 9.12 12.47
CA ASP A 175 -7.52 9.02 13.90
C ASP A 175 -6.99 7.62 14.27
N LEU A 176 -6.38 7.49 15.44
CA LEU A 176 -5.72 6.27 15.89
C LEU A 176 -6.64 5.05 15.87
N ARG A 177 -7.92 5.23 16.26
CA ARG A 177 -8.90 4.13 16.25
C ARG A 177 -9.13 3.60 14.84
N HIS A 178 -9.32 4.51 13.88
CA HIS A 178 -9.58 4.15 12.49
C HIS A 178 -8.31 3.65 11.78
N GLN A 179 -7.12 4.15 12.15
CA GLN A 179 -5.84 3.61 11.68
C GLN A 179 -5.71 2.13 12.04
N LEU A 180 -5.90 1.80 13.34
CA LEU A 180 -5.84 0.43 13.84
C LEU A 180 -6.86 -0.47 13.13
N ALA A 181 -8.13 -0.05 13.05
CA ALA A 181 -9.20 -0.82 12.41
C ALA A 181 -8.91 -1.09 10.93
N THR A 182 -8.36 -0.11 10.21
CA THR A 182 -8.00 -0.24 8.79
C THR A 182 -6.88 -1.26 8.60
N LEU A 183 -5.79 -1.14 9.35
CA LEU A 183 -4.64 -2.04 9.24
C LEU A 183 -4.99 -3.45 9.73
N GLN A 184 -5.80 -3.58 10.77
CA GLN A 184 -6.33 -4.87 11.23
C GLN A 184 -7.16 -5.54 10.13
N THR A 185 -8.04 -4.79 9.44
CA THR A 185 -8.82 -5.30 8.31
C THR A 185 -7.92 -5.84 7.19
N VAL A 186 -6.84 -5.14 6.85
CA VAL A 186 -5.88 -5.60 5.84
C VAL A 186 -5.17 -6.87 6.29
N HIS A 187 -4.68 -6.89 7.53
CA HIS A 187 -3.99 -8.04 8.11
C HIS A 187 -4.89 -9.28 8.14
N GLU A 188 -6.15 -9.14 8.58
CA GLU A 188 -7.14 -10.23 8.59
C GLU A 188 -7.42 -10.77 7.19
N LEU A 189 -7.61 -9.88 6.19
CA LEU A 189 -7.81 -10.29 4.80
C LEU A 189 -6.62 -11.08 4.26
N SER A 190 -5.41 -10.62 4.56
CA SER A 190 -4.19 -11.33 4.16
C SER A 190 -4.18 -12.74 4.74
N ARG A 191 -4.45 -12.89 6.04
CA ARG A 191 -4.43 -14.19 6.72
C ARG A 191 -5.57 -15.12 6.30
N GLN A 192 -6.80 -14.59 6.19
CA GLN A 192 -7.98 -15.43 5.94
C GLN A 192 -8.19 -15.77 4.47
N ARG A 193 -7.78 -14.88 3.55
CA ARG A 193 -8.05 -15.04 2.11
C ARG A 193 -6.80 -15.16 1.25
N GLY A 194 -5.61 -15.15 1.85
CA GLY A 194 -4.36 -15.21 1.12
C GLY A 194 -4.08 -13.96 0.26
N VAL A 195 -4.72 -12.83 0.55
CA VAL A 195 -4.48 -11.57 -0.18
C VAL A 195 -3.12 -11.02 0.22
N GLY A 196 -2.21 -10.84 -0.73
CA GLY A 196 -0.96 -10.13 -0.49
C GLY A 196 -1.20 -8.63 -0.41
N ALA A 197 -0.56 -7.95 0.55
CA ALA A 197 -0.69 -6.50 0.69
C ALA A 197 0.68 -5.80 0.69
N VAL A 198 0.77 -4.64 -0.01
CA VAL A 198 1.93 -3.74 0.07
C VAL A 198 1.42 -2.38 0.54
N ILE A 199 1.93 -1.90 1.66
CA ILE A 199 1.45 -0.71 2.34
C ILE A 199 2.58 0.31 2.46
N ALA A 200 2.46 1.49 1.85
CA ALA A 200 3.30 2.63 2.21
C ALA A 200 2.81 3.18 3.56
N ILE A 201 3.70 3.22 4.54
CA ILE A 201 3.38 3.58 5.91
C ILE A 201 4.50 4.43 6.52
N HIS A 202 4.13 5.49 7.24
CA HIS A 202 5.09 6.38 7.90
C HIS A 202 5.29 6.04 9.38
N ASP A 203 4.26 5.54 10.04
CA ASP A 203 4.30 5.16 11.44
C ASP A 203 5.03 3.82 11.60
N LEU A 204 6.21 3.88 12.22
CA LEU A 204 7.08 2.70 12.41
C LEU A 204 6.49 1.70 13.41
N ALA A 205 5.71 2.16 14.40
CA ALA A 205 5.07 1.28 15.36
C ALA A 205 3.91 0.50 14.70
N LEU A 206 3.11 1.18 13.89
CA LEU A 206 2.06 0.52 13.11
C LEU A 206 2.65 -0.43 12.06
N ALA A 207 3.76 -0.03 11.42
CA ALA A 207 4.47 -0.89 10.47
C ALA A 207 4.99 -2.17 11.16
N ALA A 208 5.61 -2.03 12.33
CA ALA A 208 6.12 -3.16 13.11
C ALA A 208 5.01 -4.12 13.57
N ARG A 209 3.82 -3.58 13.86
CA ARG A 209 2.69 -4.35 14.38
C ARG A 209 1.92 -5.11 13.31
N PHE A 210 1.76 -4.53 12.11
CA PHE A 210 0.84 -5.05 11.11
C PHE A 210 1.52 -5.64 9.86
N CYS A 211 2.82 -5.39 9.68
CA CYS A 211 3.55 -5.91 8.52
C CYS A 211 4.42 -7.10 8.92
N ASP A 212 4.43 -8.14 8.09
CA ASP A 212 5.29 -9.31 8.25
C ASP A 212 6.75 -8.98 7.95
N ARG A 213 6.93 -8.15 6.92
CA ARG A 213 8.23 -7.65 6.49
C ARG A 213 8.14 -6.17 6.16
N LEU A 214 9.27 -5.50 6.32
CA LEU A 214 9.46 -4.12 5.93
C LEU A 214 10.50 -4.02 4.83
N LEU A 215 10.31 -3.09 3.91
CA LEU A 215 11.25 -2.67 2.90
C LEU A 215 11.52 -1.19 3.12
N LEU A 216 12.75 -0.88 3.55
CA LEU A 216 13.19 0.48 3.79
C LEU A 216 13.68 1.09 2.48
N LEU A 217 13.03 2.17 2.03
CA LEU A 217 13.30 2.79 0.74
C LEU A 217 13.90 4.19 0.95
N ARG A 218 15.11 4.41 0.40
CA ARG A 218 15.80 5.70 0.42
C ARG A 218 16.22 6.08 -0.99
N ALA A 219 15.87 7.29 -1.43
CA ALA A 219 16.24 7.84 -2.75
C ALA A 219 16.04 6.86 -3.94
N GLY A 220 14.94 6.09 -3.92
CA GLY A 220 14.59 5.15 -4.98
C GLY A 220 15.29 3.78 -4.92
N ALA A 221 16.11 3.53 -3.92
CA ALA A 221 16.82 2.27 -3.71
C ALA A 221 16.40 1.60 -2.38
N VAL A 222 16.54 0.28 -2.30
CA VAL A 222 16.32 -0.48 -1.07
C VAL A 222 17.51 -0.29 -0.15
N LEU A 223 17.29 0.24 1.05
CA LEU A 223 18.28 0.35 2.10
C LEU A 223 18.40 -0.96 2.88
N ALA A 224 17.26 -1.52 3.29
CA ALA A 224 17.19 -2.79 4.02
C ALA A 224 15.82 -3.45 3.77
N ALA A 225 15.77 -4.77 3.88
CA ALA A 225 14.53 -5.54 3.81
C ALA A 225 14.61 -6.74 4.76
N GLY A 226 13.51 -7.01 5.50
CA GLY A 226 13.46 -8.10 6.49
C GLY A 226 12.27 -7.97 7.40
N THR A 227 12.23 -8.77 8.48
CA THR A 227 11.22 -8.60 9.53
C THR A 227 11.39 -7.25 10.23
N PRO A 228 10.35 -6.70 10.88
CA PRO A 228 10.49 -5.45 11.64
C PRO A 228 11.65 -5.47 12.62
N GLN A 229 11.87 -6.60 13.31
CA GLN A 229 12.98 -6.77 14.27
C GLN A 229 14.37 -6.70 13.62
N GLN A 230 14.48 -7.17 12.38
CA GLN A 230 15.76 -7.16 11.64
C GLN A 230 16.10 -5.78 11.07
N VAL A 231 15.12 -5.00 10.65
CA VAL A 231 15.36 -3.77 9.90
C VAL A 231 15.16 -2.49 10.71
N LEU A 232 14.36 -2.52 11.79
CA LEU A 232 14.22 -1.36 12.68
C LEU A 232 15.38 -1.33 13.67
N THR A 233 16.53 -0.87 13.21
CA THR A 233 17.75 -0.65 14.01
C THR A 233 18.04 0.84 14.11
N PRO A 234 18.80 1.31 15.14
CA PRO A 234 19.22 2.71 15.24
C PRO A 234 19.89 3.20 13.95
N ASP A 235 20.83 2.43 13.40
CA ASP A 235 21.58 2.77 12.18
C ASP A 235 20.69 2.92 10.96
N ASN A 236 19.70 2.03 10.79
CA ASN A 236 18.77 2.12 9.67
C ASN A 236 17.80 3.30 9.82
N VAL A 237 17.36 3.61 11.03
CA VAL A 237 16.48 4.78 11.30
C VAL A 237 17.25 6.07 11.03
N GLU A 238 18.49 6.16 11.50
CA GLU A 238 19.36 7.30 11.23
C GLU A 238 19.65 7.44 9.73
N ALA A 239 20.07 6.36 9.07
CA ALA A 239 20.32 6.36 7.63
C ALA A 239 19.08 6.73 6.81
N LEU A 240 17.87 6.35 7.27
CA LEU A 240 16.64 6.58 6.52
C LEU A 240 16.07 7.98 6.73
N PHE A 241 16.08 8.47 7.99
CA PHE A 241 15.37 9.68 8.39
C PHE A 241 16.30 10.82 8.86
N GLY A 242 17.61 10.58 9.06
CA GLY A 242 18.54 11.55 9.66
C GLY A 242 18.17 11.85 11.13
N VAL A 243 17.72 10.83 11.86
CA VAL A 243 17.25 10.94 13.23
C VAL A 243 17.91 9.86 14.06
N SER A 244 18.61 10.23 15.12
CA SER A 244 19.05 9.26 16.12
C SER A 244 17.85 8.73 16.91
N ALA A 245 17.78 7.44 17.13
CA ALA A 245 16.65 6.80 17.77
C ALA A 245 17.07 5.68 18.68
N ARG A 246 16.26 5.44 19.72
CA ARG A 246 16.36 4.23 20.56
C ARG A 246 15.31 3.24 20.08
N ILE A 247 15.74 2.00 19.87
CA ILE A 247 14.85 0.90 19.56
C ILE A 247 14.65 0.07 20.81
N GLY A 248 13.41 -0.09 21.20
CA GLY A 248 12.99 -1.00 22.28
C GLY A 248 12.17 -2.14 21.74
N ASN A 249 11.80 -3.06 22.64
CA ASN A 249 10.95 -4.21 22.30
C ASN A 249 9.89 -4.38 23.39
N ASP A 250 8.64 -4.50 22.99
CA ASP A 250 7.51 -4.80 23.87
C ASP A 250 6.77 -6.03 23.34
N GLY A 251 6.86 -7.14 24.08
CA GLY A 251 6.21 -8.40 23.71
C GLY A 251 6.61 -8.96 22.33
N GLY A 252 7.81 -8.67 21.85
CA GLY A 252 8.29 -9.10 20.52
C GLY A 252 8.08 -8.05 19.44
N LEU A 253 7.39 -6.93 19.73
CA LEU A 253 7.19 -5.84 18.77
C LEU A 253 8.22 -4.72 18.99
N PRO A 254 9.05 -4.39 17.99
CA PRO A 254 9.97 -3.27 18.12
C PRO A 254 9.19 -1.94 18.11
N TYR A 255 9.64 -1.00 18.93
CA TYR A 255 9.19 0.38 18.92
C TYR A 255 10.37 1.33 18.79
N VAL A 256 10.12 2.50 18.20
CA VAL A 256 11.14 3.50 17.89
C VAL A 256 10.86 4.76 18.70
N ILE A 257 11.84 5.20 19.50
CA ILE A 257 11.78 6.48 20.23
C ILE A 257 12.81 7.41 19.59
N PRO A 258 12.38 8.45 18.84
CA PRO A 258 13.28 9.47 18.34
C PRO A 258 13.95 10.21 19.49
N ILE A 259 15.27 10.49 19.37
CA ILE A 259 16.05 11.21 20.39
C ILE A 259 16.41 12.61 19.90
N SER A 260 17.04 12.70 18.74
CA SER A 260 17.44 13.97 18.13
C SER A 260 17.43 13.86 16.61
N ALA A 261 17.21 14.98 15.94
CA ALA A 261 17.43 15.09 14.51
C ALA A 261 18.86 15.61 14.26
N ASP A 262 19.56 15.05 13.29
CA ASP A 262 20.83 15.59 12.83
C ASP A 262 20.63 17.02 12.30
N SER A 263 21.54 17.93 12.65
CA SER A 263 21.52 19.29 12.12
C SER A 263 21.57 19.23 10.60
N ALA A 264 20.73 20.03 9.93
CA ALA A 264 20.48 19.98 8.48
C ALA A 264 21.69 20.18 7.53
N GLU A 265 22.91 20.23 8.05
CA GLU A 265 24.15 20.43 7.26
C GLU A 265 24.63 19.20 6.50
N SER A 266 24.11 18.00 6.80
CA SER A 266 24.56 16.75 6.14
C SER A 266 23.65 16.25 4.99
N LEU A 267 22.59 16.98 4.63
CA LEU A 267 21.61 16.54 3.61
C LEU A 267 21.88 17.10 2.20
N THR A 268 22.97 17.86 1.99
CA THR A 268 23.34 18.48 0.70
C THR A 268 24.68 17.97 0.16
N ALA A 269 24.99 16.71 0.28
CA ALA A 269 26.15 16.09 -0.38
C ALA A 269 25.70 14.97 -1.34
#